data_f805998ad4e6e76fa070eba5bed897e2
#
_entry.id   f805998ad4e6e76fa070eba5bed897e2
#
_cell.length_a   1.000
_cell.length_b   1.000
_cell.length_c   1.000
_cell.angle_alpha   90.00
_cell.angle_beta   90.00
_cell.angle_gamma   90.00
#
_symmetry.space_group_name_H-M   'P 1'
#
loop_
_entity.id
_entity.type
_entity.pdbx_description
1 polymer ?
#
loop_
_entity_poly.entity_id
_entity_poly.type
_entity_poly.pdbx_seq_one_letter_code
_entity_poly.pdbx_strand_id
1 'polypeptide(L)'
;MFKYTLDTYGLDHCAAVSTFSIRKARSSIRSVCKLYNIDLKTEDKIAKLIPQCVYEESEDGTEKQSDLSIEESLEIVPELKEWQEIYPEVFEMAIKLEGLPCHTSIHAAGTLIVKSKVSDVAPMVRQDKKELNATALDLHDAESQALVKYDYLGLNTLCILNECEELTGHKIDIEFDSLDDKKVWDLICSRNTTGLFQIGSNTYKQRMRRLNPRNIEQLADCLALVRGPCIQSGLDEHYMKIQEGKENVEYIHPAYDKATKTTNGVMIYQEELMQCCANMGLPLHEAYSLMKSSSKKKLDKIASYKTELKELSKDIMTNDIFEKIFQLILDSGKYSFNKSHAVAYALTCYETAYYKTYYPKEFYAATLTCMYNNKSGKTDERKAKFKTIQNECMKVGIKFLPLDITKSKYKCTVETEGIRLGFCCLANVSENAYDAATYWINKEKEDENDSLIAHIYKHVNKSICNTKALNSMIAIGAFGSNIIELYEELYYLSAKKKHPDPPKYSIFINKDTNLELYAPEDEIELILCQANYIHNKCCDLEDLKYNDNYVSGQAIITKVTKRKAKSGKKYAFVSLDTKEGNYEALLFNLDKFKNNLKKDKTINFRGKFTDDNKIIINNIGA
;
A
#
# COMPACT_ATOMS: atom_id res chain seq x y z
N MET A 1 20.13 0.08 -8.66
CA MET A 1 20.37 -1.37 -8.46
C MET A 1 20.71 -2.08 -9.77
N PHE A 2 19.83 -2.08 -10.79
CA PHE A 2 20.14 -2.75 -12.07
C PHE A 2 21.46 -2.28 -12.70
N LYS A 3 21.68 -0.96 -12.81
CA LYS A 3 22.92 -0.42 -13.35
C LYS A 3 24.15 -0.95 -12.60
N TYR A 4 24.13 -0.91 -11.26
CA TYR A 4 25.21 -1.47 -10.44
C TYR A 4 25.44 -2.95 -10.74
N THR A 5 24.37 -3.74 -10.89
CA THR A 5 24.46 -5.16 -11.23
C THR A 5 25.11 -5.38 -12.59
N LEU A 6 24.70 -4.60 -13.59
CA LEU A 6 25.29 -4.67 -14.93
C LEU A 6 26.77 -4.22 -14.96
N ASP A 7 27.09 -3.16 -14.22
CA ASP A 7 28.46 -2.64 -14.11
C ASP A 7 29.38 -3.63 -13.38
N THR A 8 28.84 -4.39 -12.41
CA THR A 8 29.62 -5.33 -11.58
C THR A 8 29.79 -6.69 -12.26
N TYR A 9 28.73 -7.24 -12.84
CA TYR A 9 28.71 -8.62 -13.35
C TYR A 9 28.75 -8.72 -14.88
N GLY A 10 28.47 -7.64 -15.57
CA GLY A 10 28.40 -7.61 -17.04
C GLY A 10 27.02 -7.97 -17.61
N LEU A 11 26.69 -7.38 -18.76
CA LEU A 11 25.40 -7.56 -19.43
C LEU A 11 25.13 -9.01 -19.85
N ASP A 12 26.19 -9.74 -20.27
CA ASP A 12 26.08 -11.13 -20.70
C ASP A 12 25.79 -12.11 -19.55
N HIS A 13 26.05 -11.70 -18.32
CA HIS A 13 25.89 -12.50 -17.09
C HIS A 13 24.61 -12.22 -16.33
N CYS A 14 23.82 -11.24 -16.77
CA CYS A 14 22.60 -10.81 -16.11
C CYS A 14 21.42 -10.87 -17.05
N ALA A 15 20.27 -11.33 -16.55
CA ALA A 15 19.01 -11.28 -17.30
C ALA A 15 17.80 -11.14 -16.35
N ALA A 16 16.76 -10.47 -16.84
CA ALA A 16 15.47 -10.50 -16.15
C ALA A 16 14.75 -11.84 -16.38
N VAL A 17 13.91 -12.25 -15.44
CA VAL A 17 13.05 -13.43 -15.58
C VAL A 17 11.76 -13.03 -16.31
N SER A 18 11.32 -13.83 -17.28
CA SER A 18 10.05 -13.62 -17.96
C SER A 18 8.86 -14.08 -17.10
N THR A 19 7.72 -13.48 -17.38
CA THR A 19 6.42 -13.94 -16.88
C THR A 19 5.46 -14.08 -18.03
N PHE A 20 4.66 -15.14 -18.01
CA PHE A 20 3.64 -15.42 -19.00
C PHE A 20 2.26 -15.16 -18.38
N SER A 21 1.57 -14.16 -18.91
CA SER A 21 0.19 -13.90 -18.52
C SER A 21 -0.74 -14.89 -19.21
N ILE A 22 -1.57 -15.56 -18.43
CA ILE A 22 -2.58 -16.48 -18.90
C ILE A 22 -3.91 -15.74 -19.06
N ARG A 23 -4.67 -16.05 -20.10
CA ARG A 23 -6.03 -15.54 -20.27
C ARG A 23 -6.95 -16.13 -19.21
N LYS A 24 -7.54 -15.25 -18.42
CA LYS A 24 -8.58 -15.61 -17.45
C LYS A 24 -9.96 -15.41 -18.06
N ALA A 25 -11.00 -15.97 -17.46
CA ALA A 25 -12.38 -15.95 -17.91
C ALA A 25 -12.85 -14.59 -18.47
N ARG A 26 -12.76 -13.52 -17.68
CA ARG A 26 -13.15 -12.17 -18.12
C ARG A 26 -12.36 -11.65 -19.32
N SER A 27 -11.07 -11.91 -19.36
CA SER A 27 -10.22 -11.45 -20.44
C SER A 27 -10.45 -12.23 -21.75
N SER A 28 -10.81 -13.52 -21.65
CA SER A 28 -11.18 -14.36 -22.78
C SER A 28 -12.48 -13.86 -23.42
N ILE A 29 -13.54 -13.68 -22.63
CA ILE A 29 -14.81 -13.10 -23.11
C ILE A 29 -14.58 -11.75 -23.80
N ARG A 30 -13.86 -10.82 -23.16
CA ARG A 30 -13.60 -9.48 -23.77
C ARG A 30 -12.85 -9.56 -25.10
N SER A 31 -11.90 -10.49 -25.23
CA SER A 31 -11.13 -10.65 -26.46
C SER A 31 -11.99 -11.20 -27.58
N VAL A 32 -12.86 -12.16 -27.28
CA VAL A 32 -13.75 -12.79 -28.28
C VAL A 32 -14.88 -11.83 -28.67
N CYS A 33 -15.48 -11.12 -27.72
CA CYS A 33 -16.47 -10.09 -28.01
C CYS A 33 -15.96 -9.06 -29.01
N LYS A 34 -14.71 -8.62 -28.89
CA LYS A 34 -14.07 -7.71 -29.86
C LYS A 34 -13.93 -8.34 -31.24
N LEU A 35 -13.59 -9.63 -31.31
CA LEU A 35 -13.46 -10.36 -32.58
C LEU A 35 -14.81 -10.43 -33.31
N TYR A 36 -15.90 -10.64 -32.56
CA TYR A 36 -17.27 -10.71 -33.08
C TYR A 36 -17.96 -9.35 -33.20
N ASN A 37 -17.23 -8.23 -33.01
CA ASN A 37 -17.72 -6.85 -33.08
C ASN A 37 -18.92 -6.57 -32.14
N ILE A 38 -18.96 -7.21 -30.99
CA ILE A 38 -19.94 -6.93 -29.96
C ILE A 38 -19.61 -5.57 -29.32
N ASP A 39 -20.63 -4.75 -29.11
CA ASP A 39 -20.46 -3.41 -28.55
C ASP A 39 -19.89 -3.45 -27.13
N LEU A 40 -19.10 -2.41 -26.76
CA LEU A 40 -18.41 -2.32 -25.47
C LEU A 40 -19.32 -2.39 -24.25
N LYS A 41 -20.60 -1.95 -24.37
CA LYS A 41 -21.53 -2.00 -23.23
C LYS A 41 -21.99 -3.43 -22.97
N THR A 42 -22.25 -4.17 -24.03
CA THR A 42 -22.64 -5.60 -23.96
C THR A 42 -21.43 -6.43 -23.49
N GLU A 43 -20.24 -6.23 -24.08
CA GLU A 43 -18.98 -6.84 -23.60
C GLU A 43 -18.80 -6.64 -22.09
N ASP A 44 -18.96 -5.40 -21.62
CA ASP A 44 -18.72 -5.05 -20.21
C ASP A 44 -19.79 -5.67 -19.27
N LYS A 45 -21.05 -5.79 -19.74
CA LYS A 45 -22.11 -6.49 -18.99
C LYS A 45 -21.76 -7.97 -18.81
N ILE A 46 -21.45 -8.68 -19.89
CA ILE A 46 -21.12 -10.11 -19.85
C ILE A 46 -19.90 -10.35 -18.97
N ALA A 47 -18.82 -9.59 -19.18
CA ALA A 47 -17.60 -9.76 -18.42
C ALA A 47 -17.76 -9.47 -16.92
N LYS A 48 -18.64 -8.54 -16.53
CA LYS A 48 -18.91 -8.24 -15.10
C LYS A 48 -19.75 -9.30 -14.39
N LEU A 49 -20.54 -10.08 -15.11
CA LEU A 49 -21.29 -11.20 -14.54
C LEU A 49 -20.37 -12.33 -14.08
N ILE A 50 -19.22 -12.52 -14.72
CA ILE A 50 -18.22 -13.50 -14.27
C ILE A 50 -17.65 -13.05 -12.92
N PRO A 51 -17.75 -13.84 -11.84
CA PRO A 51 -17.15 -13.52 -10.55
C PRO A 51 -15.64 -13.32 -10.66
N GLN A 52 -15.06 -12.40 -9.89
CA GLN A 52 -13.59 -12.20 -9.90
C GLN A 52 -12.87 -13.30 -9.14
N CYS A 53 -13.50 -13.77 -8.08
CA CYS A 53 -13.02 -14.87 -7.26
C CYS A 53 -14.19 -15.42 -6.44
N VAL A 54 -14.08 -16.66 -6.07
CA VAL A 54 -14.92 -17.31 -5.07
C VAL A 54 -14.02 -17.68 -3.90
N TYR A 55 -14.53 -17.51 -2.71
CA TYR A 55 -13.89 -18.02 -1.51
C TYR A 55 -14.46 -19.41 -1.25
N GLU A 56 -13.63 -20.42 -1.44
CA GLU A 56 -13.95 -21.78 -1.09
C GLU A 56 -13.40 -22.09 0.29
N GLU A 57 -14.25 -22.57 1.17
CA GLU A 57 -13.82 -23.11 2.45
C GLU A 57 -13.13 -24.45 2.18
N SER A 58 -11.80 -24.49 2.37
CA SER A 58 -11.06 -25.75 2.31
C SER A 58 -11.48 -26.65 3.47
N GLU A 59 -11.33 -27.98 3.36
CA GLU A 59 -11.63 -28.95 4.41
C GLU A 59 -10.94 -28.66 5.76
N ASP A 60 -9.93 -27.80 5.76
CA ASP A 60 -9.18 -27.32 6.94
C ASP A 60 -9.68 -25.96 7.47
N GLY A 61 -10.84 -25.46 6.99
CA GLY A 61 -11.44 -24.19 7.42
C GLY A 61 -10.74 -22.93 6.93
N THR A 62 -9.81 -23.03 5.97
CA THR A 62 -9.17 -21.86 5.35
C THR A 62 -9.93 -21.46 4.09
N GLU A 63 -10.27 -20.16 3.96
CA GLU A 63 -10.82 -19.62 2.72
C GLU A 63 -9.72 -19.54 1.66
N LYS A 64 -9.86 -20.34 0.59
CA LYS A 64 -9.01 -20.26 -0.59
C LYS A 64 -9.70 -19.42 -1.65
N GLN A 65 -9.06 -18.35 -2.03
CA GLN A 65 -9.51 -17.53 -3.15
C GLN A 65 -9.16 -18.24 -4.46
N SER A 66 -10.14 -18.72 -5.21
CA SER A 66 -9.98 -19.28 -6.55
C SER A 66 -10.60 -18.38 -7.61
N ASP A 67 -9.92 -18.25 -8.75
CA ASP A 67 -10.50 -17.62 -9.94
C ASP A 67 -11.40 -18.66 -10.61
N LEU A 68 -12.66 -18.34 -10.86
CA LEU A 68 -13.57 -19.21 -11.58
C LEU A 68 -13.29 -19.19 -13.09
N SER A 69 -13.37 -20.36 -13.70
CA SER A 69 -13.43 -20.50 -15.16
C SER A 69 -14.77 -19.98 -15.71
N ILE A 70 -14.85 -19.85 -17.03
CA ILE A 70 -16.11 -19.50 -17.71
C ILE A 70 -17.15 -20.61 -17.46
N GLU A 71 -16.74 -21.87 -17.52
CA GLU A 71 -17.64 -23.03 -17.33
C GLU A 71 -18.21 -23.05 -15.90
N GLU A 72 -17.36 -22.93 -14.87
CA GLU A 72 -17.80 -22.84 -13.48
C GLU A 72 -18.69 -21.60 -13.23
N SER A 73 -18.37 -20.47 -13.88
CA SER A 73 -19.18 -19.27 -13.79
C SER A 73 -20.58 -19.45 -14.41
N LEU A 74 -20.70 -20.23 -15.49
CA LEU A 74 -21.97 -20.56 -16.11
C LEU A 74 -22.85 -21.45 -15.20
N GLU A 75 -22.26 -22.29 -14.36
CA GLU A 75 -23.01 -23.10 -13.40
C GLU A 75 -23.63 -22.26 -12.27
N ILE A 76 -22.93 -21.21 -11.85
CA ILE A 76 -23.26 -20.42 -10.65
C ILE A 76 -24.12 -19.20 -10.98
N VAL A 77 -23.97 -18.60 -12.18
CA VAL A 77 -24.60 -17.34 -12.58
C VAL A 77 -25.65 -17.59 -13.67
N PRO A 78 -26.97 -17.65 -13.35
CA PRO A 78 -28.01 -17.92 -14.32
C PRO A 78 -28.07 -16.92 -15.49
N GLU A 79 -27.87 -15.63 -15.19
CA GLU A 79 -27.88 -14.56 -16.20
C GLU A 79 -26.76 -14.75 -17.25
N LEU A 80 -25.67 -15.43 -16.91
CA LEU A 80 -24.58 -15.72 -17.84
C LEU A 80 -25.00 -16.77 -18.87
N LYS A 81 -25.88 -17.72 -18.51
CA LYS A 81 -26.47 -18.70 -19.44
C LYS A 81 -27.35 -18.03 -20.51
N GLU A 82 -28.13 -17.02 -20.12
CA GLU A 82 -28.93 -16.24 -21.07
C GLU A 82 -28.03 -15.60 -22.15
N TRP A 83 -26.88 -15.04 -21.73
CA TRP A 83 -25.92 -14.48 -22.67
C TRP A 83 -25.21 -15.56 -23.53
N GLN A 84 -24.99 -16.75 -22.99
CA GLN A 84 -24.47 -17.87 -23.77
C GLN A 84 -25.45 -18.35 -24.86
N GLU A 85 -26.76 -18.33 -24.57
CA GLU A 85 -27.79 -18.64 -25.57
C GLU A 85 -27.84 -17.59 -26.69
N ILE A 86 -27.62 -16.30 -26.38
CA ILE A 86 -27.60 -15.22 -27.34
C ILE A 86 -26.31 -15.24 -28.20
N TYR A 87 -25.16 -15.54 -27.58
CA TYR A 87 -23.84 -15.53 -28.23
C TYR A 87 -23.07 -16.85 -28.05
N PRO A 88 -23.61 -18.00 -28.50
CA PRO A 88 -23.01 -19.31 -28.22
C PRO A 88 -21.57 -19.44 -28.74
N GLU A 89 -21.28 -18.90 -29.93
CA GLU A 89 -19.95 -18.96 -30.53
C GLU A 89 -18.91 -18.17 -29.72
N VAL A 90 -19.34 -17.06 -29.07
CA VAL A 90 -18.47 -16.25 -28.23
C VAL A 90 -18.03 -17.03 -27.01
N PHE A 91 -18.98 -17.72 -26.34
CA PHE A 91 -18.66 -18.52 -25.15
C PHE A 91 -17.82 -19.74 -25.52
N GLU A 92 -18.16 -20.46 -26.57
CA GLU A 92 -17.36 -21.60 -27.06
C GLU A 92 -15.91 -21.21 -27.33
N MET A 93 -15.70 -20.11 -28.07
CA MET A 93 -14.36 -19.64 -28.40
C MET A 93 -13.63 -19.08 -27.15
N ALA A 94 -14.33 -18.41 -26.25
CA ALA A 94 -13.75 -17.86 -25.04
C ALA A 94 -13.27 -18.96 -24.07
N ILE A 95 -14.03 -20.07 -23.93
CA ILE A 95 -13.65 -21.26 -23.17
C ILE A 95 -12.36 -21.88 -23.77
N LYS A 96 -12.29 -22.00 -25.09
CA LYS A 96 -11.07 -22.51 -25.76
C LYS A 96 -9.85 -21.62 -25.59
N LEU A 97 -10.04 -20.30 -25.42
CA LEU A 97 -8.96 -19.33 -25.19
C LEU A 97 -8.57 -19.19 -23.74
N GLU A 98 -9.43 -19.60 -22.81
CA GLU A 98 -9.12 -19.56 -21.39
C GLU A 98 -7.96 -20.49 -21.06
N GLY A 99 -7.07 -20.05 -20.17
CA GLY A 99 -5.87 -20.81 -19.79
C GLY A 99 -4.70 -20.68 -20.78
N LEU A 100 -4.90 -20.13 -21.99
CA LEU A 100 -3.80 -19.97 -22.94
C LEU A 100 -2.92 -18.76 -22.60
N PRO A 101 -1.59 -18.86 -22.81
CA PRO A 101 -0.68 -17.72 -22.70
C PRO A 101 -1.07 -16.59 -23.67
N CYS A 102 -1.09 -15.35 -23.20
CA CYS A 102 -1.50 -14.21 -24.02
C CYS A 102 -0.47 -13.10 -24.12
N HIS A 103 0.32 -12.88 -23.09
CA HIS A 103 1.35 -11.86 -23.07
C HIS A 103 2.59 -12.38 -22.37
N THR A 104 3.75 -12.02 -22.91
CA THR A 104 5.03 -12.17 -22.25
C THR A 104 5.39 -10.82 -21.62
N SER A 105 5.71 -10.82 -20.36
CA SER A 105 6.21 -9.64 -19.63
C SER A 105 7.45 -10.01 -18.82
N ILE A 106 8.05 -9.03 -18.18
CA ILE A 106 9.20 -9.24 -17.33
C ILE A 106 8.74 -9.22 -15.87
N HIS A 107 9.24 -10.16 -15.08
CA HIS A 107 9.05 -10.15 -13.63
C HIS A 107 9.56 -8.81 -13.05
N ALA A 108 8.76 -8.17 -12.22
CA ALA A 108 9.03 -6.80 -11.78
C ALA A 108 10.36 -6.66 -11.00
N ALA A 109 10.81 -7.72 -10.33
CA ALA A 109 11.95 -7.72 -9.43
C ALA A 109 13.01 -8.78 -9.77
N GLY A 110 12.61 -9.88 -10.43
CA GLY A 110 13.44 -11.06 -10.62
C GLY A 110 14.57 -10.86 -11.63
N THR A 111 15.81 -10.98 -11.17
CA THR A 111 17.02 -10.91 -11.97
C THR A 111 17.84 -12.15 -11.76
N LEU A 112 18.28 -12.78 -12.83
CA LEU A 112 19.27 -13.86 -12.81
C LEU A 112 20.66 -13.24 -12.89
N ILE A 113 21.59 -13.75 -12.09
CA ILE A 113 23.02 -13.46 -12.17
C ILE A 113 23.75 -14.81 -12.21
N VAL A 114 24.46 -15.08 -13.29
CA VAL A 114 25.12 -16.37 -13.51
C VAL A 114 26.61 -16.20 -13.82
N LYS A 115 27.39 -17.21 -13.45
CA LYS A 115 28.84 -17.18 -13.65
C LYS A 115 29.23 -17.30 -15.12
N SER A 116 28.53 -18.13 -15.91
CA SER A 116 28.66 -18.24 -17.36
C SER A 116 27.84 -17.14 -18.04
N LYS A 117 27.84 -17.09 -19.39
CA LYS A 117 26.86 -16.24 -20.09
C LYS A 117 25.44 -16.80 -19.87
N VAL A 118 24.48 -15.92 -19.68
CA VAL A 118 23.07 -16.35 -19.52
C VAL A 118 22.60 -17.12 -20.74
N SER A 119 23.02 -16.73 -21.94
CA SER A 119 22.71 -17.42 -23.20
C SER A 119 23.19 -18.88 -23.28
N ASP A 120 24.17 -19.27 -22.47
CA ASP A 120 24.68 -20.64 -22.44
C ASP A 120 23.81 -21.57 -21.57
N VAL A 121 23.00 -20.99 -20.68
CA VAL A 121 22.19 -21.73 -19.71
C VAL A 121 20.69 -21.48 -19.84
N ALA A 122 20.27 -20.43 -20.58
CA ALA A 122 18.86 -20.09 -20.78
C ALA A 122 18.64 -19.43 -22.14
N PRO A 123 17.54 -19.73 -22.84
CA PRO A 123 17.17 -19.00 -24.04
C PRO A 123 16.81 -17.55 -23.69
N MET A 124 17.20 -16.61 -24.57
CA MET A 124 17.09 -15.19 -24.34
C MET A 124 16.01 -14.54 -25.19
N VAL A 125 15.31 -13.57 -24.62
CA VAL A 125 14.34 -12.70 -25.30
C VAL A 125 14.83 -11.26 -25.25
N ARG A 126 14.96 -10.64 -26.43
CA ARG A 126 15.34 -9.23 -26.55
C ARG A 126 14.23 -8.31 -26.04
N GLN A 127 14.61 -7.27 -25.34
CA GLN A 127 13.71 -6.23 -24.84
C GLN A 127 14.09 -4.86 -25.43
N ASP A 128 13.37 -4.41 -26.46
CA ASP A 128 13.74 -3.21 -27.24
C ASP A 128 13.73 -1.88 -26.44
N LYS A 129 13.11 -1.87 -25.26
CA LYS A 129 12.96 -0.65 -24.42
C LYS A 129 13.66 -0.73 -23.07
N LYS A 130 14.44 -1.76 -22.80
CA LYS A 130 15.10 -1.97 -21.50
C LYS A 130 16.58 -2.27 -21.69
N GLU A 131 17.38 -1.82 -20.73
CA GLU A 131 18.82 -2.06 -20.70
C GLU A 131 19.18 -3.54 -20.47
N LEU A 132 18.26 -4.32 -19.90
CA LEU A 132 18.47 -5.72 -19.56
C LEU A 132 17.57 -6.62 -20.42
N ASN A 133 18.16 -7.61 -21.10
CA ASN A 133 17.44 -8.66 -21.79
C ASN A 133 16.74 -9.59 -20.76
N ALA A 134 15.73 -10.31 -21.23
CA ALA A 134 15.04 -11.30 -20.42
C ALA A 134 15.36 -12.72 -20.89
N THR A 135 15.28 -13.70 -19.98
CA THR A 135 15.24 -15.11 -20.37
C THR A 135 13.86 -15.46 -20.92
N ALA A 136 13.74 -16.47 -21.77
CA ALA A 136 12.46 -17.05 -22.14
C ALA A 136 11.90 -17.99 -21.05
N LEU A 137 12.61 -18.18 -19.95
CA LEU A 137 12.17 -18.99 -18.82
C LEU A 137 11.34 -18.15 -17.86
N ASP A 138 10.31 -18.76 -17.30
CA ASP A 138 9.63 -18.22 -16.11
C ASP A 138 10.40 -18.61 -14.83
N LEU A 139 9.83 -18.26 -13.67
CA LEU A 139 10.45 -18.55 -12.39
C LEU A 139 10.61 -20.06 -12.13
N HIS A 140 9.58 -20.85 -12.46
CA HIS A 140 9.56 -22.30 -12.24
C HIS A 140 10.61 -23.00 -13.11
N ASP A 141 10.69 -22.59 -14.37
CA ASP A 141 11.67 -23.13 -15.32
C ASP A 141 13.09 -22.78 -14.90
N ALA A 142 13.31 -21.52 -14.46
CA ALA A 142 14.61 -21.07 -13.97
C ALA A 142 15.05 -21.85 -12.71
N GLU A 143 14.15 -22.04 -11.74
CA GLU A 143 14.41 -22.84 -10.53
C GLU A 143 14.69 -24.32 -10.88
N SER A 144 13.99 -24.89 -11.85
CA SER A 144 14.20 -26.29 -12.29
C SER A 144 15.60 -26.52 -12.87
N GLN A 145 16.19 -25.48 -13.47
CA GLN A 145 17.55 -25.47 -14.00
C GLN A 145 18.60 -25.01 -12.99
N ALA A 146 18.23 -24.96 -11.71
CA ALA A 146 19.09 -24.50 -10.61
C ALA A 146 19.64 -23.06 -10.78
N LEU A 147 18.94 -22.21 -11.53
CA LEU A 147 19.27 -20.80 -11.64
C LEU A 147 18.73 -20.02 -10.44
N VAL A 148 19.58 -19.18 -9.86
CA VAL A 148 19.21 -18.39 -8.68
C VAL A 148 18.66 -17.06 -9.11
N LYS A 149 17.41 -16.77 -8.68
CA LYS A 149 16.76 -15.49 -8.89
C LYS A 149 17.05 -14.54 -7.72
N TYR A 150 17.53 -13.36 -8.04
CA TYR A 150 17.67 -12.24 -7.12
C TYR A 150 16.53 -11.26 -7.31
N ASP A 151 15.84 -10.88 -6.23
CA ASP A 151 14.73 -9.95 -6.27
C ASP A 151 15.17 -8.54 -5.87
N TYR A 152 15.11 -7.61 -6.84
CA TYR A 152 15.34 -6.19 -6.60
C TYR A 152 14.01 -5.46 -6.46
N LEU A 153 13.55 -5.33 -5.24
CA LEU A 153 12.32 -4.63 -4.92
C LEU A 153 12.62 -3.21 -4.43
N GLY A 154 12.13 -2.22 -5.19
CA GLY A 154 12.20 -0.83 -4.79
C GLY A 154 11.22 -0.54 -3.65
N LEU A 155 11.71 0.03 -2.56
CA LEU A 155 10.88 0.50 -1.45
C LEU A 155 10.75 2.02 -1.52
N ASN A 156 9.51 2.54 -1.62
CA ASN A 156 9.25 3.97 -1.57
C ASN A 156 9.80 4.61 -0.28
N THR A 157 9.87 3.86 0.80
CA THR A 157 10.40 4.33 2.08
C THR A 157 11.87 4.69 2.00
N LEU A 158 12.67 3.96 1.23
CA LEU A 158 14.07 4.32 1.02
C LEU A 158 14.21 5.65 0.25
N CYS A 159 13.28 5.96 -0.66
CA CYS A 159 13.24 7.28 -1.29
C CYS A 159 12.89 8.37 -0.27
N ILE A 160 11.99 8.09 0.68
CA ILE A 160 11.64 9.04 1.75
C ILE A 160 12.84 9.28 2.66
N LEU A 161 13.56 8.24 3.06
CA LEU A 161 14.76 8.37 3.89
C LEU A 161 15.85 9.17 3.18
N ASN A 162 16.13 8.86 1.92
CA ASN A 162 17.08 9.64 1.12
C ASN A 162 16.69 11.13 1.00
N GLU A 163 15.41 11.40 0.77
CA GLU A 163 14.91 12.78 0.70
C GLU A 163 15.01 13.48 2.08
N CYS A 164 14.80 12.74 3.18
CA CYS A 164 15.03 13.26 4.53
C CYS A 164 16.52 13.59 4.77
N GLU A 165 17.43 12.72 4.34
CA GLU A 165 18.87 12.96 4.41
C GLU A 165 19.26 14.24 3.63
N GLU A 166 18.72 14.40 2.40
CA GLU A 166 18.96 15.59 1.58
C GLU A 166 18.42 16.87 2.23
N LEU A 167 17.22 16.82 2.84
CA LEU A 167 16.58 17.99 3.45
C LEU A 167 17.21 18.38 4.80
N THR A 168 17.67 17.41 5.58
CA THR A 168 18.22 17.63 6.92
C THR A 168 19.75 17.81 6.93
N GLY A 169 20.44 17.29 5.91
CA GLY A 169 21.89 17.14 5.90
C GLY A 169 22.40 16.14 6.94
N HIS A 170 21.52 15.35 7.56
CA HIS A 170 21.84 14.37 8.59
C HIS A 170 21.47 12.97 8.13
N LYS A 171 22.38 12.03 8.32
CA LYS A 171 22.19 10.60 8.06
C LYS A 171 22.35 9.84 9.36
N ILE A 172 21.39 8.93 9.63
CA ILE A 172 21.53 7.98 10.74
C ILE A 172 22.50 6.89 10.31
N ASP A 173 23.48 6.63 11.15
CA ASP A 173 24.35 5.46 11.00
C ASP A 173 23.87 4.33 11.93
N ILE A 174 23.17 3.38 11.36
CA ILE A 174 22.55 2.25 12.11
C ILE A 174 23.62 1.40 12.84
N GLU A 175 24.86 1.39 12.34
CA GLU A 175 25.94 0.59 12.93
C GLU A 175 26.57 1.28 14.14
N PHE A 176 26.57 2.62 14.18
CA PHE A 176 27.29 3.41 15.19
C PHE A 176 26.36 4.21 16.10
N ASP A 177 25.17 4.57 15.63
CA ASP A 177 24.21 5.32 16.44
C ASP A 177 23.46 4.42 17.43
N SER A 178 23.23 4.93 18.64
CA SER A 178 22.40 4.21 19.61
C SER A 178 20.95 4.21 19.16
N LEU A 179 20.35 3.02 19.09
CA LEU A 179 18.94 2.82 18.75
C LEU A 179 18.02 2.80 20.01
N ASP A 180 18.49 3.38 21.12
CA ASP A 180 17.76 3.38 22.42
C ASP A 180 17.01 4.67 22.72
N ASP A 181 16.80 5.53 21.71
CA ASP A 181 16.15 6.82 21.92
C ASP A 181 14.69 6.66 22.35
N LYS A 182 14.43 7.04 23.59
CA LYS A 182 13.10 6.93 24.22
C LYS A 182 12.02 7.69 23.44
N LYS A 183 12.31 8.87 22.86
CA LYS A 183 11.32 9.67 22.13
C LYS A 183 10.89 8.97 20.84
N VAL A 184 11.85 8.32 20.15
CA VAL A 184 11.61 7.54 18.95
C VAL A 184 10.72 6.32 19.29
N TRP A 185 11.04 5.59 20.37
CA TRP A 185 10.22 4.47 20.83
C TRP A 185 8.82 4.89 21.28
N ASP A 186 8.69 6.03 21.95
CA ASP A 186 7.40 6.57 22.34
C ASP A 186 6.54 6.94 21.11
N LEU A 187 7.15 7.47 20.05
CA LEU A 187 6.46 7.70 18.78
C LEU A 187 6.01 6.39 18.13
N ILE A 188 6.87 5.37 18.05
CA ILE A 188 6.55 4.05 17.49
C ILE A 188 5.36 3.42 18.21
N CYS A 189 5.30 3.55 19.53
CA CYS A 189 4.20 3.01 20.36
C CYS A 189 2.97 3.92 20.41
N SER A 190 3.05 5.11 19.82
CA SER A 190 1.93 6.06 19.73
C SER A 190 0.97 5.71 18.59
N ARG A 191 -0.09 6.52 18.44
CA ARG A 191 -0.97 6.45 17.27
C ARG A 191 -0.55 7.36 16.13
N ASN A 192 0.50 8.16 16.31
CA ASN A 192 0.99 9.11 15.30
C ASN A 192 1.99 8.45 14.33
N THR A 193 1.71 7.22 13.90
CA THR A 193 2.59 6.42 13.05
C THR A 193 2.31 6.57 11.55
N THR A 194 1.50 7.54 11.13
CA THR A 194 1.25 7.82 9.71
C THR A 194 2.55 8.18 8.99
N GLY A 195 2.79 7.51 7.87
CA GLY A 195 4.02 7.68 7.08
C GLY A 195 5.20 6.84 7.57
N LEU A 196 5.18 6.30 8.78
CA LEU A 196 6.21 5.37 9.25
C LEU A 196 6.15 4.05 8.47
N PHE A 197 7.30 3.48 8.25
CA PHE A 197 7.41 2.23 7.50
C PHE A 197 6.69 1.09 8.23
N GLN A 198 5.88 0.34 7.51
CA GLN A 198 5.07 -0.80 7.94
C GLN A 198 3.98 -0.50 9.00
N ILE A 199 4.22 0.34 9.99
CA ILE A 199 3.34 0.54 11.15
C ILE A 199 2.31 1.67 11.00
N GLY A 200 2.16 2.23 9.78
CA GLY A 200 1.23 3.33 9.51
C GLY A 200 -0.25 2.92 9.43
N SER A 201 -0.57 1.63 9.29
CA SER A 201 -1.96 1.16 9.20
C SER A 201 -2.65 1.14 10.55
N ASN A 202 -4.00 1.21 10.54
CA ASN A 202 -4.78 1.18 11.78
C ASN A 202 -4.60 -0.12 12.57
N THR A 203 -4.42 -1.25 11.90
CA THR A 203 -4.14 -2.55 12.53
C THR A 203 -2.88 -2.48 13.39
N TYR A 204 -1.80 -1.91 12.84
CA TYR A 204 -0.58 -1.71 13.62
C TYR A 204 -0.76 -0.68 14.73
N LYS A 205 -1.40 0.47 14.47
CA LYS A 205 -1.64 1.52 15.48
C LYS A 205 -2.32 1.01 16.75
N GLN A 206 -3.22 0.03 16.61
CA GLN A 206 -3.90 -0.58 17.76
C GLN A 206 -2.98 -1.52 18.54
N ARG A 207 -2.24 -2.37 17.84
CA ARG A 207 -1.42 -3.43 18.43
C ARG A 207 -0.11 -2.91 19.01
N MET A 208 0.54 -1.94 18.35
CA MET A 208 1.81 -1.38 18.80
C MET A 208 1.76 -0.80 20.21
N ARG A 209 0.61 -0.22 20.60
CA ARG A 209 0.44 0.29 21.96
C ARG A 209 0.47 -0.81 23.03
N ARG A 210 -0.10 -1.99 22.73
CA ARG A 210 -0.12 -3.14 23.63
C ARG A 210 1.20 -3.89 23.61
N LEU A 211 1.76 -4.10 22.41
CA LEU A 211 3.06 -4.74 22.21
C LEU A 211 4.21 -3.92 22.81
N ASN A 212 4.10 -2.59 22.77
CA ASN A 212 5.00 -1.62 23.39
C ASN A 212 6.49 -1.91 23.20
N PRO A 213 6.98 -2.11 21.95
CA PRO A 213 8.38 -2.43 21.70
C PRO A 213 9.32 -1.30 22.16
N ARG A 214 10.48 -1.67 22.70
CA ARG A 214 11.49 -0.75 23.21
C ARG A 214 12.89 -1.02 22.65
N ASN A 215 13.02 -1.98 21.77
CA ASN A 215 14.24 -2.30 21.04
C ASN A 215 13.89 -2.89 19.67
N ILE A 216 14.92 -3.02 18.82
CA ILE A 216 14.76 -3.51 17.44
C ILE A 216 14.25 -4.96 17.39
N GLU A 217 14.65 -5.83 18.30
CA GLU A 217 14.21 -7.22 18.32
C GLU A 217 12.70 -7.28 18.61
N GLN A 218 12.23 -6.58 19.63
CA GLN A 218 10.80 -6.51 19.94
C GLN A 218 9.98 -5.87 18.81
N LEU A 219 10.53 -4.86 18.12
CA LEU A 219 9.87 -4.27 16.94
C LEU A 219 9.80 -5.29 15.79
N ALA A 220 10.85 -6.08 15.58
CA ALA A 220 10.83 -7.14 14.58
C ALA A 220 9.76 -8.21 14.91
N ASP A 221 9.62 -8.60 16.18
CA ASP A 221 8.56 -9.50 16.63
C ASP A 221 7.17 -8.92 16.33
N CYS A 222 6.97 -7.63 16.60
CA CYS A 222 5.72 -6.94 16.27
C CYS A 222 5.42 -6.99 14.77
N LEU A 223 6.43 -6.73 13.92
CA LEU A 223 6.28 -6.77 12.45
C LEU A 223 5.99 -8.19 11.94
N ALA A 224 6.52 -9.20 12.59
CA ALA A 224 6.26 -10.60 12.26
C ALA A 224 4.87 -11.07 12.70
N LEU A 225 4.36 -10.59 13.84
CA LEU A 225 3.09 -11.01 14.44
C LEU A 225 1.87 -10.28 13.86
N VAL A 226 1.98 -8.98 13.54
CA VAL A 226 0.83 -8.18 13.08
C VAL A 226 0.55 -8.42 11.60
N ARG A 227 0.20 -9.67 11.26
CA ARG A 227 -0.14 -10.12 9.90
C ARG A 227 -1.38 -11.00 9.93
N GLY A 228 -2.10 -11.06 8.80
CA GLY A 228 -3.35 -11.82 8.68
C GLY A 228 -3.33 -13.20 9.31
N PRO A 229 -2.41 -14.12 8.92
CA PRO A 229 -2.37 -15.47 9.48
C PRO A 229 -2.15 -15.52 11.00
N CYS A 230 -1.26 -14.68 11.53
CA CYS A 230 -1.00 -14.64 12.99
C CYS A 230 -2.18 -14.07 13.77
N ILE A 231 -2.87 -13.08 13.20
CA ILE A 231 -4.08 -12.48 13.80
C ILE A 231 -5.22 -13.50 13.81
N GLN A 232 -5.43 -14.23 12.71
CA GLN A 232 -6.47 -15.24 12.61
C GLN A 232 -6.25 -16.43 13.57
N SER A 233 -4.99 -16.83 13.76
CA SER A 233 -4.65 -17.88 14.73
C SER A 233 -4.67 -17.42 16.20
N GLY A 234 -4.80 -16.11 16.46
CA GLY A 234 -4.73 -15.55 17.81
C GLY A 234 -3.32 -15.49 18.41
N LEU A 235 -2.28 -15.75 17.61
CA LEU A 235 -0.89 -15.77 18.06
C LEU A 235 -0.42 -14.40 18.55
N ASP A 236 -0.84 -13.33 17.88
CA ASP A 236 -0.56 -11.96 18.27
C ASP A 236 -1.19 -11.62 19.63
N GLU A 237 -2.41 -12.08 19.89
CA GLU A 237 -3.11 -11.85 21.15
C GLU A 237 -2.44 -12.64 22.29
N HIS A 238 -2.03 -13.88 22.07
CA HIS A 238 -1.28 -14.68 23.03
C HIS A 238 0.04 -14.02 23.41
N TYR A 239 0.83 -13.58 22.42
CA TYR A 239 2.07 -12.85 22.66
C TYR A 239 1.84 -11.56 23.44
N MET A 240 0.81 -10.77 23.08
CA MET A 240 0.45 -9.54 23.81
C MET A 240 0.10 -9.81 25.27
N LYS A 241 -0.63 -10.87 25.58
CA LYS A 241 -1.00 -11.23 26.95
C LYS A 241 0.21 -11.62 27.81
N ILE A 242 1.18 -12.32 27.21
CA ILE A 242 2.45 -12.63 27.86
C ILE A 242 3.21 -11.33 28.17
N GLN A 243 3.32 -10.41 27.20
CA GLN A 243 3.97 -9.11 27.37
C GLN A 243 3.28 -8.25 28.45
N GLU A 244 1.96 -8.31 28.54
CA GLU A 244 1.18 -7.61 29.56
C GLU A 244 1.23 -8.29 30.95
N GLY A 245 1.89 -9.45 31.08
CA GLY A 245 1.93 -10.25 32.30
C GLY A 245 0.60 -10.91 32.67
N LYS A 246 -0.33 -11.03 31.72
CA LYS A 246 -1.65 -11.68 31.90
C LYS A 246 -1.60 -13.19 31.67
N GLU A 247 -0.61 -13.66 30.93
CA GLU A 247 -0.29 -15.07 30.72
C GLU A 247 1.20 -15.29 31.00
N ASN A 248 1.55 -16.47 31.52
CA ASN A 248 2.93 -16.85 31.76
C ASN A 248 3.54 -17.52 30.52
N VAL A 249 4.85 -17.37 30.35
CA VAL A 249 5.60 -18.15 29.37
C VAL A 249 5.48 -19.63 29.73
N GLU A 250 5.04 -20.45 28.79
CA GLU A 250 4.96 -21.89 28.97
C GLU A 250 6.30 -22.53 28.56
N TYR A 251 7.02 -23.09 29.52
CA TYR A 251 8.20 -23.87 29.26
C TYR A 251 7.82 -25.33 29.04
N ILE A 252 8.10 -25.84 27.83
CA ILE A 252 7.68 -27.19 27.40
C ILE A 252 8.83 -28.17 27.52
N HIS A 253 9.98 -27.82 26.96
CA HIS A 253 11.16 -28.66 26.94
C HIS A 253 12.38 -27.84 26.45
N PRO A 254 13.62 -28.11 26.97
CA PRO A 254 14.81 -27.35 26.61
C PRO A 254 15.08 -27.20 25.10
N ALA A 255 14.65 -28.16 24.29
CA ALA A 255 14.81 -28.09 22.83
C ALA A 255 13.96 -26.99 22.21
N TYR A 256 12.74 -26.80 22.70
CA TYR A 256 11.81 -25.75 22.29
C TYR A 256 12.13 -24.41 22.97
N ASP A 257 12.34 -24.45 24.28
CA ASP A 257 12.53 -23.27 25.13
C ASP A 257 13.75 -22.44 24.73
N LYS A 258 14.87 -23.12 24.38
CA LYS A 258 16.07 -22.46 23.87
C LYS A 258 15.83 -21.77 22.53
N ALA A 259 15.04 -22.37 21.64
CA ALA A 259 14.76 -21.83 20.32
C ALA A 259 13.85 -20.59 20.39
N THR A 260 12.88 -20.56 21.32
CA THR A 260 11.87 -19.51 21.44
C THR A 260 12.12 -18.56 22.63
N LYS A 261 13.31 -18.59 23.22
CA LYS A 261 13.65 -17.78 24.39
C LYS A 261 13.49 -16.28 24.18
N THR A 262 13.89 -15.79 23.01
CA THR A 262 13.85 -14.37 22.66
C THR A 262 12.44 -13.88 22.34
N THR A 263 11.54 -14.79 22.00
CA THR A 263 10.14 -14.53 21.61
C THR A 263 9.14 -15.00 22.67
N ASN A 264 9.57 -15.02 23.95
CA ASN A 264 8.72 -15.36 25.09
C ASN A 264 8.00 -16.72 24.98
N GLY A 265 8.67 -17.73 24.43
CA GLY A 265 8.10 -19.06 24.25
C GLY A 265 7.12 -19.20 23.09
N VAL A 266 6.97 -18.17 22.26
CA VAL A 266 6.10 -18.19 21.07
C VAL A 266 6.97 -18.38 19.82
N MET A 267 6.73 -19.44 19.04
CA MET A 267 7.47 -19.72 17.81
C MET A 267 6.97 -18.82 16.67
N ILE A 268 7.67 -17.71 16.42
CA ILE A 268 7.32 -16.69 15.43
C ILE A 268 8.11 -16.85 14.14
N TYR A 269 9.37 -17.26 14.25
CA TYR A 269 10.34 -17.23 13.15
C TYR A 269 10.63 -18.62 12.58
N GLN A 270 10.96 -18.63 11.27
CA GLN A 270 11.43 -19.83 10.57
C GLN A 270 12.71 -20.36 11.20
N GLU A 271 13.59 -19.47 11.62
CA GLU A 271 14.85 -19.77 12.29
C GLU A 271 14.64 -20.47 13.63
N GLU A 272 13.62 -20.09 14.38
CA GLU A 272 13.25 -20.74 15.65
C GLU A 272 12.72 -22.16 15.43
N LEU A 273 11.89 -22.36 14.40
CA LEU A 273 11.43 -23.68 13.99
C LEU A 273 12.63 -24.58 13.63
N MET A 274 13.53 -24.09 12.76
CA MET A 274 14.70 -24.85 12.37
C MET A 274 15.62 -25.16 13.55
N GLN A 275 15.82 -24.18 14.46
CA GLN A 275 16.65 -24.36 15.65
C GLN A 275 16.01 -25.36 16.62
N CYS A 276 14.70 -25.35 16.79
CA CYS A 276 13.99 -26.34 17.60
C CYS A 276 14.21 -27.76 17.06
N CYS A 277 14.06 -27.96 15.75
CA CYS A 277 14.34 -29.24 15.10
C CYS A 277 15.81 -29.67 15.28
N ALA A 278 16.73 -28.73 15.14
CA ALA A 278 18.16 -28.99 15.34
C ALA A 278 18.49 -29.37 16.81
N ASN A 279 17.85 -28.73 17.78
CA ASN A 279 17.95 -29.06 19.21
C ASN A 279 17.39 -30.48 19.52
N MET A 280 16.51 -31.00 18.65
CA MET A 280 15.98 -32.36 18.72
C MET A 280 16.85 -33.39 17.97
N GLY A 281 17.96 -32.94 17.34
CA GLY A 281 18.93 -33.79 16.65
C GLY A 281 18.82 -33.82 15.12
N LEU A 282 17.89 -33.11 14.51
CA LEU A 282 17.74 -33.04 13.04
C LEU A 282 18.81 -32.11 12.44
N PRO A 283 19.55 -32.51 11.38
CA PRO A 283 20.43 -31.60 10.67
C PRO A 283 19.75 -30.36 10.16
N LEU A 284 20.43 -29.20 10.21
CA LEU A 284 19.83 -27.90 9.91
C LEU A 284 19.25 -27.81 8.48
N HIS A 285 19.89 -28.45 7.49
CA HIS A 285 19.40 -28.48 6.10
C HIS A 285 18.11 -29.31 5.94
N GLU A 286 17.93 -30.34 6.78
CA GLU A 286 16.71 -31.15 6.83
C GLU A 286 15.62 -30.39 7.59
N ALA A 287 15.94 -29.69 8.67
CA ALA A 287 15.04 -28.79 9.37
C ALA A 287 14.47 -27.71 8.42
N TYR A 288 15.32 -27.15 7.53
CA TYR A 288 14.87 -26.23 6.47
C TYR A 288 13.91 -26.92 5.48
N SER A 289 14.22 -28.18 5.11
CA SER A 289 13.35 -28.95 4.20
C SER A 289 12.00 -29.28 4.83
N LEU A 290 11.97 -29.58 6.12
CA LEU A 290 10.74 -29.76 6.90
C LEU A 290 9.93 -28.48 6.95
N MET A 291 10.55 -27.34 7.28
CA MET A 291 9.92 -26.03 7.30
C MET A 291 9.25 -25.70 5.93
N LYS A 292 9.99 -25.88 4.82
CA LYS A 292 9.44 -25.73 3.46
C LYS A 292 8.30 -26.71 3.14
N SER A 293 8.38 -27.94 3.65
CA SER A 293 7.35 -28.96 3.42
C SER A 293 6.09 -28.63 4.20
N SER A 294 6.22 -28.11 5.42
CA SER A 294 5.09 -27.65 6.24
C SER A 294 4.37 -26.49 5.60
N SER A 295 5.09 -25.45 5.15
CA SER A 295 4.48 -24.28 4.49
C SER A 295 3.78 -24.64 3.16
N LYS A 296 4.25 -25.69 2.44
CA LYS A 296 3.68 -26.18 1.18
C LYS A 296 2.69 -27.34 1.36
N LYS A 297 2.36 -27.71 2.60
CA LYS A 297 1.43 -28.82 2.96
C LYS A 297 1.80 -30.17 2.29
N LYS A 298 3.09 -30.52 2.20
CA LYS A 298 3.56 -31.79 1.61
C LYS A 298 3.47 -32.92 2.63
N LEU A 299 2.29 -33.53 2.78
CA LEU A 299 1.98 -34.49 3.85
C LEU A 299 2.95 -35.68 3.94
N ASP A 300 3.33 -36.28 2.81
CA ASP A 300 4.24 -37.43 2.80
C ASP A 300 5.61 -37.11 3.39
N LYS A 301 6.17 -35.94 3.02
CA LYS A 301 7.46 -35.47 3.55
C LYS A 301 7.38 -35.12 5.03
N ILE A 302 6.27 -34.50 5.45
CA ILE A 302 6.02 -34.16 6.85
C ILE A 302 5.98 -35.44 7.70
N ALA A 303 5.28 -36.49 7.23
CA ALA A 303 5.19 -37.78 7.91
C ALA A 303 6.58 -38.47 8.05
N SER A 304 7.40 -38.40 7.01
CA SER A 304 8.79 -38.92 7.04
C SER A 304 9.61 -38.19 8.12
N TYR A 305 9.62 -36.86 8.12
CA TYR A 305 10.34 -36.06 9.12
C TYR A 305 9.80 -36.26 10.55
N LYS A 306 8.47 -36.48 10.71
CA LYS A 306 7.90 -36.81 12.02
C LYS A 306 8.53 -38.07 12.60
N THR A 307 8.61 -39.11 11.78
CA THR A 307 9.17 -40.41 12.19
C THR A 307 10.64 -40.26 12.56
N GLU A 308 11.43 -39.56 11.76
CA GLU A 308 12.84 -39.30 12.00
C GLU A 308 13.10 -38.49 13.26
N LEU A 309 12.41 -37.33 13.43
CA LEU A 309 12.52 -36.51 14.63
C LEU A 309 12.13 -37.25 15.89
N LYS A 310 11.11 -38.11 15.81
CA LYS A 310 10.67 -38.92 16.94
C LYS A 310 11.76 -39.91 17.37
N GLU A 311 12.44 -40.55 16.42
CA GLU A 311 13.52 -41.48 16.72
C GLU A 311 14.75 -40.72 17.29
N LEU A 312 15.11 -39.57 16.71
CA LEU A 312 16.22 -38.74 17.19
C LEU A 312 16.00 -38.18 18.61
N SER A 313 14.76 -37.91 18.97
CA SER A 313 14.43 -37.27 20.26
C SER A 313 13.95 -38.24 21.35
N LYS A 314 13.85 -39.53 21.09
CA LYS A 314 13.29 -40.54 22.02
C LYS A 314 13.98 -40.61 23.39
N ASP A 315 15.30 -40.34 23.40
CA ASP A 315 16.11 -40.41 24.63
C ASP A 315 16.15 -39.09 25.42
N ILE A 316 15.62 -38.01 24.83
CA ILE A 316 15.65 -36.66 25.45
C ILE A 316 14.28 -36.17 25.89
N MET A 317 13.17 -36.71 25.35
CA MET A 317 11.81 -36.30 25.71
C MET A 317 10.81 -37.45 25.65
N THR A 318 9.69 -37.29 26.35
CA THR A 318 8.58 -38.23 26.30
C THR A 318 7.77 -38.07 25.00
N ASN A 319 7.01 -39.10 24.62
CA ASN A 319 6.17 -39.05 23.42
C ASN A 319 5.15 -37.89 23.46
N ASP A 320 4.56 -37.62 24.62
CA ASP A 320 3.55 -36.56 24.77
C ASP A 320 4.18 -35.17 24.55
N ILE A 321 5.37 -34.93 25.07
CA ILE A 321 6.14 -33.70 24.83
C ILE A 321 6.50 -33.59 23.35
N PHE A 322 6.93 -34.70 22.74
CA PHE A 322 7.25 -34.71 21.31
C PHE A 322 6.04 -34.33 20.44
N GLU A 323 4.88 -34.95 20.67
CA GLU A 323 3.67 -34.67 19.90
C GLU A 323 3.24 -33.20 20.05
N LYS A 324 3.33 -32.64 21.27
CA LYS A 324 3.05 -31.22 21.54
C LYS A 324 3.99 -30.31 20.76
N ILE A 325 5.31 -30.53 20.82
CA ILE A 325 6.28 -29.72 20.10
C ILE A 325 6.11 -29.88 18.58
N PHE A 326 5.91 -31.10 18.10
CA PHE A 326 5.74 -31.33 16.67
C PHE A 326 4.50 -30.63 16.11
N GLN A 327 3.40 -30.59 16.88
CA GLN A 327 2.21 -29.82 16.49
C GLN A 327 2.52 -28.32 16.41
N LEU A 328 3.26 -27.75 17.36
CA LEU A 328 3.69 -26.34 17.31
C LEU A 328 4.58 -26.05 16.10
N ILE A 329 5.47 -26.97 15.71
CA ILE A 329 6.29 -26.88 14.51
C ILE A 329 5.39 -26.83 13.25
N LEU A 330 4.38 -27.69 13.16
CA LEU A 330 3.45 -27.72 12.02
C LEU A 330 2.62 -26.45 11.94
N ASP A 331 2.11 -25.98 13.06
CA ASP A 331 1.31 -24.75 13.11
C ASP A 331 2.19 -23.53 12.77
N SER A 332 3.38 -23.45 13.32
CA SER A 332 4.37 -22.41 12.97
C SER A 332 4.70 -22.41 11.47
N GLY A 333 4.82 -23.57 10.84
CA GLY A 333 5.08 -23.66 9.40
C GLY A 333 4.07 -22.93 8.52
N LYS A 334 2.85 -22.68 9.01
CA LYS A 334 1.79 -21.97 8.28
C LYS A 334 1.97 -20.44 8.31
N TYR A 335 2.61 -19.89 9.35
CA TYR A 335 2.67 -18.44 9.58
C TYR A 335 4.07 -17.91 9.93
N SER A 336 5.07 -18.75 10.16
CA SER A 336 6.41 -18.33 10.55
C SER A 336 7.02 -17.35 9.54
N PHE A 337 7.83 -16.42 10.06
CA PHE A 337 8.41 -15.35 9.29
C PHE A 337 9.95 -15.44 9.27
N ASN A 338 10.59 -14.87 8.27
CA ASN A 338 12.04 -14.81 8.22
C ASN A 338 12.55 -13.73 9.20
N LYS A 339 13.41 -14.10 10.15
CA LYS A 339 13.89 -13.19 11.21
C LYS A 339 14.77 -12.08 10.65
N SER A 340 15.67 -12.39 9.72
CA SER A 340 16.57 -11.38 9.14
C SER A 340 15.80 -10.31 8.36
N HIS A 341 14.73 -10.71 7.66
CA HIS A 341 13.84 -9.77 7.00
C HIS A 341 13.09 -8.88 8.01
N ALA A 342 12.56 -9.47 9.09
CA ALA A 342 11.85 -8.71 10.13
C ALA A 342 12.77 -7.66 10.78
N VAL A 343 14.02 -8.02 11.09
CA VAL A 343 15.01 -7.11 11.68
C VAL A 343 15.36 -5.97 10.72
N ALA A 344 15.62 -6.26 9.44
CA ALA A 344 15.91 -5.23 8.43
C ALA A 344 14.74 -4.23 8.31
N TYR A 345 13.50 -4.72 8.36
CA TYR A 345 12.29 -3.88 8.34
C TYR A 345 12.12 -3.09 9.64
N ALA A 346 12.49 -3.65 10.79
CA ALA A 346 12.45 -2.94 12.06
C ALA A 346 13.45 -1.78 12.10
N LEU A 347 14.65 -1.97 11.55
CA LEU A 347 15.64 -0.90 11.39
C LEU A 347 15.11 0.24 10.53
N THR A 348 14.59 -0.07 9.34
CA THR A 348 13.98 0.94 8.44
C THR A 348 12.78 1.65 9.09
N CYS A 349 11.99 0.92 9.89
CA CYS A 349 10.90 1.52 10.66
C CYS A 349 11.43 2.52 11.70
N TYR A 350 12.47 2.17 12.42
CA TYR A 350 13.12 3.04 13.40
C TYR A 350 13.70 4.29 12.75
N GLU A 351 14.39 4.19 11.62
CA GLU A 351 14.90 5.33 10.84
C GLU A 351 13.79 6.31 10.47
N THR A 352 12.66 5.80 9.94
CA THR A 352 11.51 6.66 9.61
C THR A 352 10.93 7.34 10.85
N ALA A 353 10.91 6.65 11.99
CA ALA A 353 10.42 7.20 13.24
C ALA A 353 11.39 8.26 13.81
N TYR A 354 12.69 8.08 13.65
CA TYR A 354 13.70 9.06 14.04
C TYR A 354 13.51 10.37 13.28
N TYR A 355 13.47 10.33 11.95
CA TYR A 355 13.24 11.56 11.16
C TYR A 355 11.92 12.22 11.51
N LYS A 356 10.85 11.46 11.69
CA LYS A 356 9.56 12.02 12.09
C LYS A 356 9.60 12.66 13.50
N THR A 357 10.41 12.13 14.41
CA THR A 357 10.56 12.64 15.79
C THR A 357 11.33 13.95 15.83
N TYR A 358 12.45 14.03 15.12
CA TYR A 358 13.40 15.14 15.22
C TYR A 358 13.28 16.16 14.09
N TYR A 359 12.81 15.71 12.92
CA TYR A 359 12.70 16.51 11.69
C TYR A 359 11.31 16.37 11.05
N PRO A 360 10.22 16.67 11.79
CA PRO A 360 8.86 16.38 11.31
C PRO A 360 8.49 17.14 10.04
N LYS A 361 8.97 18.38 9.84
CA LYS A 361 8.72 19.14 8.59
C LYS A 361 9.37 18.46 7.40
N GLU A 362 10.63 18.09 7.53
CA GLU A 362 11.42 17.43 6.50
C GLU A 362 10.83 16.05 6.17
N PHE A 363 10.46 15.28 7.20
CA PHE A 363 9.83 13.97 7.03
C PHE A 363 8.50 14.05 6.24
N TYR A 364 7.65 15.02 6.55
CA TYR A 364 6.39 15.16 5.81
C TYR A 364 6.61 15.74 4.41
N ALA A 365 7.56 16.66 4.21
CA ALA A 365 7.93 17.16 2.89
C ALA A 365 8.47 16.03 2.00
N ALA A 366 9.38 15.19 2.52
CA ALA A 366 9.91 14.01 1.86
C ALA A 366 8.81 13.00 1.52
N THR A 367 7.91 12.72 2.48
CA THR A 367 6.79 11.79 2.29
C THR A 367 5.85 12.26 1.16
N LEU A 368 5.52 13.55 1.12
CA LEU A 368 4.68 14.13 0.06
C LEU A 368 5.39 14.07 -1.29
N THR A 369 6.66 14.49 -1.36
CA THR A 369 7.47 14.44 -2.57
C THR A 369 7.48 13.02 -3.16
N CYS A 370 7.84 12.02 -2.36
CA CYS A 370 7.94 10.64 -2.83
C CYS A 370 6.57 10.03 -3.19
N MET A 371 5.51 10.37 -2.45
CA MET A 371 4.16 9.90 -2.73
C MET A 371 3.67 10.35 -4.10
N TYR A 372 3.95 11.58 -4.49
CA TYR A 372 3.50 12.13 -5.77
C TYR A 372 4.44 11.78 -6.93
N ASN A 373 5.76 11.82 -6.75
CA ASN A 373 6.73 11.47 -7.79
C ASN A 373 6.59 10.01 -8.25
N ASN A 374 6.44 9.09 -7.31
CA ASN A 374 6.36 7.66 -7.63
C ASN A 374 4.96 7.23 -8.09
N LYS A 375 3.98 8.14 -8.11
CA LYS A 375 2.56 7.86 -8.44
C LYS A 375 2.02 6.60 -7.74
N SER A 376 2.53 6.35 -6.53
CA SER A 376 2.22 5.16 -5.73
C SER A 376 0.75 5.13 -5.33
N GLY A 377 0.05 4.05 -5.67
CA GLY A 377 -1.37 3.85 -5.35
C GLY A 377 -2.34 4.56 -6.32
N LYS A 378 -3.63 4.32 -6.12
CA LYS A 378 -4.71 4.98 -6.86
C LYS A 378 -4.83 6.45 -6.44
N THR A 379 -5.38 7.29 -7.29
CA THR A 379 -5.58 8.72 -7.03
C THR A 379 -6.35 8.96 -5.73
N ASP A 380 -7.43 8.23 -5.48
CA ASP A 380 -8.24 8.38 -4.27
C ASP A 380 -7.47 7.98 -2.99
N GLU A 381 -6.61 6.96 -3.09
CA GLU A 381 -5.74 6.54 -1.98
C GLU A 381 -4.69 7.61 -1.65
N ARG A 382 -4.10 8.25 -2.67
CA ARG A 382 -3.16 9.36 -2.48
C ARG A 382 -3.84 10.56 -1.83
N LYS A 383 -5.05 10.92 -2.28
CA LYS A 383 -5.86 12.00 -1.69
C LYS A 383 -6.16 11.73 -0.22
N ALA A 384 -6.60 10.52 0.12
CA ALA A 384 -6.86 10.13 1.51
C ALA A 384 -5.59 10.19 2.39
N LYS A 385 -4.47 9.72 1.86
CA LYS A 385 -3.17 9.77 2.56
C LYS A 385 -2.69 11.21 2.75
N PHE A 386 -2.83 12.06 1.73
CA PHE A 386 -2.50 13.49 1.81
C PHE A 386 -3.30 14.18 2.93
N LYS A 387 -4.62 13.96 2.97
CA LYS A 387 -5.50 14.50 4.02
C LYS A 387 -5.07 14.03 5.43
N THR A 388 -4.67 12.76 5.56
CA THR A 388 -4.17 12.24 6.84
C THR A 388 -2.88 12.93 7.26
N ILE A 389 -1.93 13.13 6.34
CA ILE A 389 -0.68 13.84 6.59
C ILE A 389 -0.97 15.30 6.97
N GLN A 390 -1.87 15.96 6.23
CA GLN A 390 -2.29 17.31 6.53
C GLN A 390 -2.81 17.43 7.97
N ASN A 391 -3.74 16.57 8.37
CA ASN A 391 -4.30 16.57 9.72
C ASN A 391 -3.23 16.38 10.80
N GLU A 392 -2.25 15.50 10.57
CA GLU A 392 -1.14 15.32 11.52
C GLU A 392 -0.21 16.54 11.58
N CYS A 393 0.16 17.13 10.44
CA CYS A 393 0.97 18.34 10.38
C CYS A 393 0.34 19.47 11.21
N MET A 394 -0.97 19.62 11.08
CA MET A 394 -1.71 20.67 11.76
C MET A 394 -1.74 20.48 13.28
N LYS A 395 -1.91 19.22 13.74
CA LYS A 395 -1.84 18.89 15.18
C LYS A 395 -0.52 19.31 15.83
N VAL A 396 0.57 19.24 15.07
CA VAL A 396 1.91 19.62 15.54
C VAL A 396 2.31 21.05 15.12
N GLY A 397 1.35 21.85 14.62
CA GLY A 397 1.57 23.24 14.25
C GLY A 397 2.34 23.50 12.95
N ILE A 398 2.49 22.48 12.10
CA ILE A 398 3.15 22.59 10.80
C ILE A 398 2.15 23.09 9.77
N LYS A 399 2.43 24.25 9.15
CA LYS A 399 1.62 24.86 8.11
C LYS A 399 2.08 24.42 6.73
N PHE A 400 1.16 24.40 5.77
CA PHE A 400 1.48 24.27 4.36
C PHE A 400 1.50 25.65 3.70
N LEU A 401 2.59 25.93 2.98
CA LEU A 401 2.77 27.18 2.24
C LEU A 401 2.29 26.99 0.80
N PRO A 402 1.60 27.98 0.22
CA PRO A 402 1.03 27.87 -1.10
C PRO A 402 2.09 27.69 -2.19
N LEU A 403 1.68 27.02 -3.28
CA LEU A 403 2.48 26.96 -4.50
C LEU A 403 2.62 28.35 -5.11
N ASP A 404 3.84 28.70 -5.42
CA ASP A 404 4.24 29.98 -6.03
C ASP A 404 5.33 29.66 -7.04
N ILE A 405 5.10 29.97 -8.30
CA ILE A 405 6.01 29.61 -9.39
C ILE A 405 7.41 30.22 -9.23
N THR A 406 7.52 31.31 -8.47
CA THR A 406 8.80 31.99 -8.20
C THR A 406 9.54 31.45 -6.98
N LYS A 407 8.86 30.71 -6.08
CA LYS A 407 9.42 30.24 -4.81
C LYS A 407 9.42 28.71 -4.69
N SER A 408 8.35 28.05 -5.17
CA SER A 408 8.20 26.62 -5.07
C SER A 408 9.13 25.91 -6.04
N LYS A 409 9.76 24.84 -5.57
CA LYS A 409 10.51 23.89 -6.42
C LYS A 409 9.59 22.79 -6.94
N TYR A 410 10.13 21.91 -7.77
CA TYR A 410 9.38 20.72 -8.18
C TYR A 410 9.06 19.80 -6.98
N LYS A 411 10.05 19.54 -6.12
CA LYS A 411 9.89 18.81 -4.85
C LYS A 411 9.36 19.75 -3.75
N CYS A 412 8.69 19.19 -2.75
CA CYS A 412 8.33 19.94 -1.54
C CYS A 412 9.59 20.38 -0.78
N THR A 413 9.56 21.59 -0.22
CA THR A 413 10.69 22.16 0.53
C THR A 413 10.26 22.61 1.92
N VAL A 414 11.22 22.78 2.82
CA VAL A 414 10.98 23.23 4.19
C VAL A 414 11.42 24.66 4.34
N GLU A 415 10.55 25.49 4.90
CA GLU A 415 10.80 26.87 5.27
C GLU A 415 10.58 27.07 6.78
N THR A 416 11.02 28.19 7.31
CA THR A 416 10.84 28.53 8.76
C THR A 416 9.36 28.44 9.14
N GLU A 417 8.47 28.94 8.28
CA GLU A 417 7.04 29.05 8.53
C GLU A 417 6.27 27.74 8.32
N GLY A 418 6.81 26.77 7.57
CA GLY A 418 6.14 25.52 7.26
C GLY A 418 6.74 24.75 6.09
N ILE A 419 5.92 23.87 5.50
CA ILE A 419 6.27 23.09 4.32
C ILE A 419 5.72 23.80 3.09
N ARG A 420 6.61 24.21 2.17
CA ARG A 420 6.19 24.68 0.86
C ARG A 420 5.91 23.50 -0.05
N LEU A 421 4.69 23.44 -0.57
CA LEU A 421 4.30 22.40 -1.52
C LEU A 421 5.11 22.53 -2.83
N GLY A 422 5.46 21.39 -3.39
CA GLY A 422 6.16 21.28 -4.65
C GLY A 422 5.22 21.03 -5.83
N PHE A 423 5.64 21.38 -7.03
CA PHE A 423 4.87 21.15 -8.25
C PHE A 423 4.65 19.66 -8.58
N CYS A 424 5.43 18.75 -7.97
CA CYS A 424 5.19 17.31 -8.01
C CYS A 424 3.81 16.92 -7.47
N CYS A 425 3.23 17.73 -6.57
CA CYS A 425 1.90 17.48 -6.01
C CYS A 425 0.76 17.72 -7.01
N LEU A 426 1.03 18.43 -8.12
CA LEU A 426 0.02 18.68 -9.15
C LEU A 426 -0.15 17.48 -10.09
N ALA A 427 -1.38 17.17 -10.41
CA ALA A 427 -1.71 16.16 -11.40
C ALA A 427 -1.17 16.47 -12.78
N ASN A 428 -0.96 16.59 -13.66
CA ASN A 428 -0.58 16.98 -15.03
C ASN A 428 0.76 17.74 -15.16
N VAL A 429 1.49 17.96 -14.07
CA VAL A 429 2.78 18.64 -14.08
C VAL A 429 3.89 17.63 -13.85
N SER A 430 4.70 17.38 -14.85
CA SER A 430 5.95 16.61 -14.73
C SER A 430 7.11 17.53 -14.39
N GLU A 431 8.22 16.97 -13.92
CA GLU A 431 9.45 17.72 -13.65
C GLU A 431 9.92 18.49 -14.90
N ASN A 432 9.95 17.83 -16.05
CA ASN A 432 10.30 18.48 -17.32
C ASN A 432 9.34 19.62 -17.70
N ALA A 433 8.05 19.50 -17.34
CA ALA A 433 7.09 20.58 -17.61
C ALA A 433 7.29 21.76 -16.67
N TYR A 434 7.61 21.51 -15.42
CA TYR A 434 8.00 22.52 -14.44
C TYR A 434 9.29 23.24 -14.88
N ASP A 435 10.34 22.51 -15.21
CA ASP A 435 11.63 23.07 -15.66
C ASP A 435 11.46 23.92 -16.91
N ALA A 436 10.67 23.44 -17.88
CA ALA A 436 10.38 24.18 -19.09
C ALA A 436 9.62 25.49 -18.83
N ALA A 437 8.65 25.48 -17.89
CA ALA A 437 7.93 26.69 -17.51
C ALA A 437 8.82 27.68 -16.76
N THR A 438 9.56 27.21 -15.75
CA THR A 438 10.44 28.06 -14.92
C THR A 438 11.63 28.62 -15.68
N TYR A 439 12.13 27.93 -16.70
CA TYR A 439 13.15 28.45 -17.57
C TYR A 439 12.73 29.77 -18.21
N TRP A 440 11.48 29.87 -18.71
CA TRP A 440 10.97 31.08 -19.38
C TRP A 440 10.55 32.17 -18.40
N ILE A 441 10.26 31.87 -17.14
CA ILE A 441 9.99 32.87 -16.10
C ILE A 441 11.20 33.77 -15.87
N ASN A 442 12.39 33.20 -15.95
CA ASN A 442 13.66 33.89 -15.68
C ASN A 442 14.25 34.56 -16.93
N LYS A 443 13.57 34.51 -18.08
CA LYS A 443 13.98 35.15 -19.32
C LYS A 443 13.28 36.51 -19.49
N GLU A 444 13.98 37.44 -20.10
CA GLU A 444 13.39 38.72 -20.48
C GLU A 444 12.24 38.50 -21.44
N LYS A 445 11.16 39.23 -21.26
CA LYS A 445 9.99 39.16 -22.14
C LYS A 445 10.34 39.84 -23.47
N GLU A 446 10.03 39.18 -24.56
CA GLU A 446 10.20 39.77 -25.91
C GLU A 446 9.19 40.92 -26.16
N ASP A 447 8.00 40.84 -25.54
CA ASP A 447 7.00 41.90 -25.52
C ASP A 447 6.68 42.25 -24.05
N GLU A 448 6.97 43.51 -23.67
CA GLU A 448 6.70 43.98 -22.32
C GLU A 448 5.22 43.95 -21.93
N ASN A 449 4.30 43.92 -22.92
CA ASN A 449 2.86 43.85 -22.70
C ASN A 449 2.38 42.41 -22.45
N ASP A 450 3.20 41.40 -22.71
CA ASP A 450 2.81 40.03 -22.47
C ASP A 450 2.68 39.76 -20.95
N SER A 451 1.59 39.11 -20.58
CA SER A 451 1.52 38.52 -19.25
C SER A 451 2.58 37.42 -19.08
N LEU A 452 2.89 37.03 -17.85
CA LEU A 452 3.83 35.92 -17.60
C LEU A 452 3.36 34.60 -18.25
N ILE A 453 2.07 34.33 -18.23
CA ILE A 453 1.53 33.12 -18.81
C ILE A 453 1.56 33.14 -20.35
N ALA A 454 1.33 34.31 -20.97
CA ALA A 454 1.45 34.49 -22.40
C ALA A 454 2.89 34.29 -22.87
N HIS A 455 3.84 34.88 -22.15
CA HIS A 455 5.27 34.71 -22.43
C HIS A 455 5.70 33.23 -22.37
N ILE A 456 5.35 32.53 -21.28
CA ILE A 456 5.64 31.10 -21.13
C ILE A 456 4.98 30.30 -22.27
N TYR A 457 3.69 30.52 -22.53
CA TYR A 457 2.95 29.75 -23.51
C TYR A 457 3.47 29.95 -24.95
N LYS A 458 3.92 31.13 -25.30
CA LYS A 458 4.48 31.42 -26.65
C LYS A 458 5.77 30.64 -26.89
N HIS A 459 6.63 30.48 -25.89
CA HIS A 459 7.99 29.99 -26.02
C HIS A 459 8.19 28.54 -25.57
N VAL A 460 7.35 28.01 -24.67
CA VAL A 460 7.52 26.67 -24.14
C VAL A 460 7.25 25.59 -25.19
N ASN A 461 8.02 24.52 -25.15
CA ASN A 461 7.73 23.35 -25.97
C ASN A 461 6.44 22.66 -25.47
N LYS A 462 5.37 22.77 -26.25
CA LYS A 462 4.02 22.29 -25.90
C LYS A 462 3.89 20.78 -25.79
N SER A 463 4.87 20.00 -26.31
CA SER A 463 4.94 18.57 -26.08
C SER A 463 5.47 18.22 -24.69
N ILE A 464 6.22 19.12 -24.05
CA ILE A 464 6.77 18.96 -22.70
C ILE A 464 5.85 19.62 -21.67
N CYS A 465 5.55 20.91 -21.85
CA CYS A 465 4.63 21.67 -21.01
C CYS A 465 3.38 22.06 -21.82
N ASN A 466 2.37 21.22 -21.77
CA ASN A 466 1.14 21.42 -22.53
C ASN A 466 0.15 22.34 -21.78
N THR A 467 -0.90 22.79 -22.49
CA THR A 467 -1.96 23.63 -21.93
C THR A 467 -2.58 23.08 -20.65
N LYS A 468 -2.66 21.73 -20.54
CA LYS A 468 -3.23 21.10 -19.34
C LYS A 468 -2.32 21.29 -18.10
N ALA A 469 -1.02 21.22 -18.28
CA ALA A 469 -0.05 21.49 -17.21
C ALA A 469 -0.12 22.95 -16.73
N LEU A 470 -0.17 23.90 -17.68
CA LEU A 470 -0.30 25.31 -17.35
C LEU A 470 -1.64 25.61 -16.66
N ASN A 471 -2.75 25.02 -17.13
CA ASN A 471 -4.05 25.14 -16.46
C ASN A 471 -4.02 24.66 -15.02
N SER A 472 -3.35 23.52 -14.74
CA SER A 472 -3.19 23.03 -13.37
C SER A 472 -2.40 24.02 -12.50
N MET A 473 -1.37 24.62 -13.03
CA MET A 473 -0.58 25.64 -12.32
C MET A 473 -1.39 26.93 -12.06
N ILE A 474 -2.18 27.38 -13.04
CA ILE A 474 -3.06 28.55 -12.89
C ILE A 474 -4.14 28.28 -11.84
N ALA A 475 -4.80 27.13 -11.93
CA ALA A 475 -5.90 26.75 -11.04
C ALA A 475 -5.53 26.79 -9.56
N ILE A 476 -4.27 26.46 -9.24
CA ILE A 476 -3.75 26.49 -7.87
C ILE A 476 -3.27 27.89 -7.44
N GLY A 477 -3.31 28.87 -8.30
CA GLY A 477 -2.83 30.22 -8.02
C GLY A 477 -1.31 30.37 -8.06
N ALA A 478 -0.59 29.47 -8.71
CA ALA A 478 0.88 29.50 -8.77
C ALA A 478 1.43 30.78 -9.45
N PHE A 479 0.66 31.42 -10.31
CA PHE A 479 0.98 32.68 -10.99
C PHE A 479 0.34 33.92 -10.34
N GLY A 480 -0.31 33.78 -9.19
CA GLY A 480 -1.00 34.87 -8.49
C GLY A 480 -2.51 34.63 -8.36
N SER A 481 -3.22 35.67 -7.85
CA SER A 481 -4.63 35.57 -7.50
C SER A 481 -5.62 35.74 -8.67
N ASN A 482 -5.17 36.22 -9.83
CA ASN A 482 -6.00 36.49 -11.00
C ASN A 482 -6.29 35.23 -11.84
N ILE A 483 -6.74 34.17 -11.19
CA ILE A 483 -6.88 32.83 -11.79
C ILE A 483 -7.78 32.85 -13.03
N ILE A 484 -8.92 33.57 -12.98
CA ILE A 484 -9.88 33.62 -14.09
C ILE A 484 -9.27 34.28 -15.32
N GLU A 485 -8.68 35.46 -15.13
CA GLU A 485 -8.06 36.22 -16.22
C GLU A 485 -6.94 35.42 -16.89
N LEU A 486 -6.07 34.78 -16.10
CA LEU A 486 -4.98 33.94 -16.60
C LEU A 486 -5.51 32.69 -17.33
N TYR A 487 -6.60 32.11 -16.84
CA TYR A 487 -7.23 30.96 -17.49
C TYR A 487 -7.86 31.34 -18.84
N GLU A 488 -8.58 32.45 -18.90
CA GLU A 488 -9.14 33.03 -20.14
C GLU A 488 -8.04 33.35 -21.15
N GLU A 489 -6.99 34.02 -20.70
CA GLU A 489 -5.85 34.34 -21.54
C GLU A 489 -5.23 33.10 -22.15
N LEU A 490 -4.90 32.08 -21.34
CA LEU A 490 -4.36 30.81 -21.83
C LEU A 490 -5.32 30.10 -22.77
N TYR A 491 -6.61 30.14 -22.49
CA TYR A 491 -7.64 29.56 -23.34
C TYR A 491 -7.63 30.19 -24.74
N TYR A 492 -7.67 31.54 -24.82
CA TYR A 492 -7.65 32.24 -26.10
C TYR A 492 -6.32 32.06 -26.86
N LEU A 493 -5.19 32.03 -26.18
CA LEU A 493 -3.88 31.73 -26.77
C LEU A 493 -3.80 30.31 -27.33
N SER A 494 -4.45 29.35 -26.69
CA SER A 494 -4.43 27.94 -27.09
C SER A 494 -5.50 27.57 -28.14
N ALA A 495 -6.48 28.45 -28.36
CA ALA A 495 -7.61 28.16 -29.24
C ALA A 495 -7.19 28.04 -30.70
N LYS A 496 -7.62 26.95 -31.35
CA LYS A 496 -7.37 26.71 -32.79
C LYS A 496 -8.32 27.46 -33.70
N LYS A 497 -9.41 28.00 -33.15
CA LYS A 497 -10.44 28.77 -33.88
C LYS A 497 -10.08 30.25 -33.83
N LYS A 498 -10.35 30.96 -34.92
CA LYS A 498 -10.12 32.41 -35.03
C LYS A 498 -10.99 33.24 -34.08
N HIS A 499 -12.18 32.72 -33.74
CA HIS A 499 -13.11 33.27 -32.75
C HIS A 499 -13.65 32.09 -31.90
N PRO A 500 -12.91 31.69 -30.82
CA PRO A 500 -13.38 30.63 -29.95
C PRO A 500 -14.58 31.10 -29.11
N ASP A 501 -15.46 30.15 -28.81
CA ASP A 501 -16.53 30.39 -27.83
C ASP A 501 -15.89 30.67 -26.45
N PRO A 502 -16.51 31.43 -25.57
CA PRO A 502 -15.98 31.69 -24.24
C PRO A 502 -15.76 30.37 -23.46
N PRO A 503 -14.73 30.29 -22.63
CA PRO A 503 -14.45 29.08 -21.87
C PRO A 503 -15.62 28.74 -20.94
N LYS A 504 -15.92 27.44 -20.87
CA LYS A 504 -16.89 26.92 -19.88
C LYS A 504 -16.13 26.61 -18.60
N TYR A 505 -16.46 27.33 -17.56
CA TYR A 505 -15.91 27.10 -16.22
C TYR A 505 -16.69 26.01 -15.51
N SER A 506 -15.99 25.10 -14.86
CA SER A 506 -16.57 24.28 -13.81
C SER A 506 -16.47 25.07 -12.51
N ILE A 507 -17.51 25.78 -12.15
CA ILE A 507 -17.57 26.50 -10.88
C ILE A 507 -17.79 25.47 -9.78
N PHE A 508 -16.80 25.26 -8.94
CA PHE A 508 -16.96 24.52 -7.71
C PHE A 508 -17.30 25.49 -6.58
N ILE A 509 -18.55 25.50 -6.18
CA ILE A 509 -18.98 26.21 -4.96
C ILE A 509 -18.73 25.26 -3.81
N ASN A 510 -17.71 25.52 -3.02
CA ASN A 510 -17.58 24.83 -1.74
C ASN A 510 -18.68 25.38 -0.82
N LYS A 511 -19.71 24.56 -0.58
CA LYS A 511 -20.89 24.91 0.22
C LYS A 511 -20.58 25.30 1.67
N ASP A 512 -19.41 24.91 2.17
CA ASP A 512 -18.99 25.19 3.54
C ASP A 512 -18.27 26.54 3.68
N THR A 513 -17.79 27.10 2.57
CA THR A 513 -16.94 28.30 2.55
C THR A 513 -17.51 29.45 1.77
N ASN A 514 -18.50 29.24 0.93
CA ASN A 514 -18.95 30.17 -0.11
C ASN A 514 -17.81 30.63 -1.06
N LEU A 515 -16.69 29.91 -1.11
CA LEU A 515 -15.63 30.16 -2.05
C LEU A 515 -15.95 29.49 -3.40
N GLU A 516 -15.98 30.30 -4.45
CA GLU A 516 -16.02 29.81 -5.82
C GLU A 516 -14.60 29.39 -6.22
N LEU A 517 -14.42 28.08 -6.47
CA LEU A 517 -13.14 27.53 -6.91
C LEU A 517 -13.22 27.18 -8.39
N TYR A 518 -12.37 27.78 -9.19
CA TYR A 518 -12.24 27.54 -10.62
C TYR A 518 -11.09 26.56 -10.86
N ALA A 519 -11.29 25.28 -10.52
CA ALA A 519 -10.24 24.29 -10.65
C ALA A 519 -10.78 22.95 -11.13
N PRO A 520 -9.94 22.13 -11.81
CA PRO A 520 -10.24 20.73 -12.03
C PRO A 520 -10.49 20.01 -10.71
N GLU A 521 -11.44 19.08 -10.71
CA GLU A 521 -11.85 18.31 -9.51
C GLU A 521 -10.69 17.62 -8.80
N ASP A 522 -9.63 17.26 -9.54
CA ASP A 522 -8.44 16.59 -9.02
C ASP A 522 -7.53 17.48 -8.15
N GLU A 523 -7.67 18.80 -8.23
CA GLU A 523 -6.78 19.77 -7.56
C GLU A 523 -7.47 20.53 -6.42
N ILE A 524 -8.79 20.37 -6.28
CA ILE A 524 -9.58 21.06 -5.26
C ILE A 524 -9.06 20.80 -3.85
N GLU A 525 -8.71 19.56 -3.53
CA GLU A 525 -8.18 19.22 -2.20
C GLU A 525 -6.84 19.89 -1.92
N LEU A 526 -5.99 20.03 -2.93
CA LEU A 526 -4.70 20.72 -2.79
C LEU A 526 -4.89 22.22 -2.59
N ILE A 527 -5.84 22.83 -3.31
CA ILE A 527 -6.19 24.26 -3.15
C ILE A 527 -6.74 24.53 -1.75
N LEU A 528 -7.64 23.69 -1.29
CA LEU A 528 -8.22 23.80 0.05
C LEU A 528 -7.15 23.59 1.14
N CYS A 529 -6.16 22.74 0.89
CA CYS A 529 -5.02 22.57 1.78
C CYS A 529 -4.18 23.84 1.90
N GLN A 530 -3.85 24.47 0.78
CA GLN A 530 -3.07 25.71 0.78
C GLN A 530 -3.77 26.87 1.50
N ALA A 531 -5.08 26.94 1.35
CA ALA A 531 -5.88 27.94 2.06
C ALA A 531 -5.99 27.67 3.57
N ASN A 532 -5.38 26.57 4.08
CA ASN A 532 -5.54 26.10 5.46
C ASN A 532 -7.00 25.92 5.85
N TYR A 533 -7.85 25.69 4.85
CA TYR A 533 -9.29 25.82 4.97
C TYR A 533 -10.05 24.54 5.40
N ILE A 534 -9.55 23.34 5.03
CA ILE A 534 -10.24 22.04 5.36
C ILE A 534 -10.24 21.75 6.87
N HIS A 535 -9.71 22.62 7.65
CA HIS A 535 -9.02 22.38 8.83
C HIS A 535 -9.76 22.48 10.13
N ASN A 536 -10.67 23.38 10.26
CA ASN A 536 -11.16 23.74 11.59
C ASN A 536 -12.15 22.72 12.20
N LYS A 537 -12.88 21.96 11.37
CA LYS A 537 -13.90 21.04 11.91
C LYS A 537 -13.35 19.81 12.66
N CYS A 538 -12.24 19.23 12.19
CA CYS A 538 -11.69 18.02 12.85
C CYS A 538 -10.73 18.33 14.00
N CYS A 539 -10.10 19.50 14.02
CA CYS A 539 -9.19 19.89 15.10
C CYS A 539 -9.92 20.31 16.38
N ASP A 540 -11.17 20.76 16.22
CA ASP A 540 -12.02 21.10 17.36
C ASP A 540 -12.70 19.86 17.99
N LEU A 541 -12.52 18.68 17.38
CA LEU A 541 -13.04 17.44 17.93
C LEU A 541 -12.24 16.98 19.16
N GLU A 542 -12.93 16.36 20.11
CA GLU A 542 -12.27 15.69 21.23
C GLU A 542 -11.44 14.50 20.77
N ASP A 543 -10.33 14.24 21.48
CA ASP A 543 -9.52 13.05 21.26
C ASP A 543 -10.34 11.79 21.53
N LEU A 544 -10.05 10.73 20.76
CA LEU A 544 -10.73 9.45 20.96
C LEU A 544 -10.28 8.82 22.29
N LYS A 545 -11.23 8.32 23.05
CA LYS A 545 -10.98 7.58 24.29
C LYS A 545 -11.07 6.09 24.01
N TYR A 546 -10.07 5.35 24.42
CA TYR A 546 -9.95 3.92 24.21
C TYR A 546 -10.04 3.17 25.54
N ASN A 547 -10.77 2.07 25.53
CA ASN A 547 -10.84 1.16 26.66
C ASN A 547 -10.92 -0.27 26.09
N ASP A 548 -9.83 -1.04 26.20
CA ASP A 548 -9.65 -2.35 25.57
C ASP A 548 -9.99 -2.30 24.07
N ASN A 549 -10.99 -3.06 23.63
CA ASN A 549 -11.46 -3.10 22.25
C ASN A 549 -12.53 -2.04 21.93
N TYR A 550 -12.84 -1.12 22.89
CA TYR A 550 -13.83 -0.08 22.68
C TYR A 550 -13.19 1.25 22.39
N VAL A 551 -13.87 2.02 21.54
CA VAL A 551 -13.51 3.40 21.20
C VAL A 551 -14.72 4.30 21.39
N SER A 552 -14.51 5.49 21.92
CA SER A 552 -15.54 6.52 22.03
C SER A 552 -14.92 7.89 21.81
N GLY A 553 -15.69 8.82 21.29
CA GLY A 553 -15.27 10.19 21.03
C GLY A 553 -16.13 10.88 20.00
N GLN A 554 -15.58 11.95 19.44
CA GLN A 554 -16.25 12.75 18.41
C GLN A 554 -15.75 12.40 17.01
N ALA A 555 -16.66 12.42 16.05
CA ALA A 555 -16.35 12.23 14.65
C ALA A 555 -17.30 13.00 13.74
N ILE A 556 -16.84 13.37 12.56
CA ILE A 556 -17.67 13.92 11.48
C ILE A 556 -18.01 12.79 10.52
N ILE A 557 -19.27 12.65 10.17
CA ILE A 557 -19.72 11.69 9.16
C ILE A 557 -19.40 12.23 7.77
N THR A 558 -18.52 11.56 7.03
CA THR A 558 -18.14 11.98 5.66
C THR A 558 -18.89 11.22 4.59
N LYS A 559 -19.29 9.97 4.87
CA LYS A 559 -20.05 9.15 3.92
C LYS A 559 -20.97 8.17 4.65
N VAL A 560 -22.16 7.95 4.11
CA VAL A 560 -23.11 6.93 4.61
C VAL A 560 -23.58 6.07 3.45
N THR A 561 -23.28 4.78 3.49
CA THR A 561 -23.73 3.80 2.48
C THR A 561 -24.66 2.80 3.13
N LYS A 562 -25.95 2.92 2.87
CA LYS A 562 -27.00 2.04 3.42
C LYS A 562 -27.08 0.74 2.61
N ARG A 563 -27.19 -0.40 3.31
CA ARG A 563 -27.34 -1.73 2.70
C ARG A 563 -28.43 -2.53 3.44
N LYS A 564 -28.87 -3.62 2.79
CA LYS A 564 -29.84 -4.56 3.33
C LYS A 564 -29.19 -5.95 3.33
N ALA A 565 -29.17 -6.63 4.47
CA ALA A 565 -28.66 -8.00 4.59
C ALA A 565 -29.64 -9.01 3.97
N LYS A 566 -29.19 -10.21 3.67
CA LYS A 566 -30.04 -11.33 3.19
C LYS A 566 -31.21 -11.61 4.16
N SER A 567 -31.03 -11.38 5.46
CA SER A 567 -32.07 -11.50 6.51
C SER A 567 -33.10 -10.36 6.50
N GLY A 568 -33.02 -9.41 5.57
CA GLY A 568 -33.91 -8.23 5.52
C GLY A 568 -33.50 -7.07 6.44
N LYS A 569 -32.59 -7.27 7.37
CA LYS A 569 -32.12 -6.21 8.31
C LYS A 569 -31.32 -5.15 7.56
N LYS A 570 -31.59 -3.88 7.85
CA LYS A 570 -30.89 -2.72 7.27
C LYS A 570 -29.67 -2.37 8.12
N TYR A 571 -28.55 -2.08 7.47
CA TYR A 571 -27.33 -1.61 8.10
C TYR A 571 -26.65 -0.54 7.23
N ALA A 572 -25.69 0.20 7.77
CA ALA A 572 -24.90 1.17 7.01
C ALA A 572 -23.40 1.02 7.29
N PHE A 573 -22.63 1.22 6.24
CA PHE A 573 -21.22 1.62 6.36
C PHE A 573 -21.18 3.14 6.51
N VAL A 574 -20.45 3.61 7.50
CA VAL A 574 -20.29 5.03 7.81
C VAL A 574 -18.81 5.35 7.83
N SER A 575 -18.39 6.30 7.00
CA SER A 575 -17.01 6.81 7.07
C SER A 575 -16.99 7.96 8.09
N LEU A 576 -16.10 7.87 9.05
CA LEU A 576 -15.93 8.80 10.15
C LEU A 576 -14.59 9.50 10.05
N ASP A 577 -14.58 10.82 10.03
CA ASP A 577 -13.40 11.64 10.21
C ASP A 577 -13.29 12.03 11.68
N THR A 578 -12.19 11.67 12.33
CA THR A 578 -11.88 12.01 13.71
C THR A 578 -10.63 12.86 13.76
N LYS A 579 -10.33 13.40 14.94
CA LYS A 579 -9.06 14.10 15.16
C LYS A 579 -7.84 13.22 14.91
N GLU A 580 -7.97 11.91 15.07
CA GLU A 580 -6.88 10.95 14.94
C GLU A 580 -6.79 10.30 13.56
N GLY A 581 -7.77 10.49 12.67
CA GLY A 581 -7.80 9.93 11.31
C GLY A 581 -9.18 9.46 10.88
N ASN A 582 -9.22 8.80 9.72
CA ASN A 582 -10.46 8.29 9.14
C ASN A 582 -10.71 6.85 9.57
N TYR A 583 -11.96 6.53 9.89
CA TYR A 583 -12.39 5.19 10.25
C TYR A 583 -13.58 4.76 9.41
N GLU A 584 -13.63 3.49 9.03
CA GLU A 584 -14.87 2.88 8.56
C GLU A 584 -15.63 2.29 9.73
N ALA A 585 -16.91 2.60 9.81
CA ALA A 585 -17.78 2.08 10.85
C ALA A 585 -18.98 1.34 10.27
N LEU A 586 -19.39 0.28 10.97
CA LEU A 586 -20.61 -0.48 10.72
C LEU A 586 -21.67 -0.08 11.73
N LEU A 587 -22.83 0.25 11.25
CA LEU A 587 -23.96 0.62 12.10
C LEU A 587 -25.14 -0.29 11.79
N PHE A 588 -25.57 -1.04 12.78
CA PHE A 588 -26.80 -1.82 12.75
C PHE A 588 -27.96 -1.02 13.37
N ASN A 589 -29.21 -1.41 13.09
CA ASN A 589 -30.42 -0.75 13.60
C ASN A 589 -30.58 0.72 13.14
N LEU A 590 -30.53 0.95 11.83
CA LEU A 590 -30.57 2.29 11.23
C LEU A 590 -31.75 3.15 11.67
N ASP A 591 -32.89 2.56 12.03
CA ASP A 591 -34.08 3.29 12.43
C ASP A 591 -33.88 4.06 13.74
N LYS A 592 -33.03 3.53 14.64
CA LYS A 592 -32.68 4.20 15.92
C LYS A 592 -31.82 5.46 15.71
N PHE A 593 -31.06 5.53 14.62
CA PHE A 593 -30.06 6.59 14.41
C PHE A 593 -30.34 7.44 13.17
N LYS A 594 -31.54 7.36 12.59
CA LYS A 594 -31.91 7.98 11.31
C LYS A 594 -31.65 9.48 11.23
N ASN A 595 -31.83 10.20 12.33
CA ASN A 595 -31.64 11.65 12.41
C ASN A 595 -30.16 12.07 12.58
N ASN A 596 -29.30 11.14 12.98
CA ASN A 596 -27.89 11.39 13.24
C ASN A 596 -26.99 11.00 12.05
N LEU A 597 -27.51 10.23 11.08
CA LEU A 597 -26.77 9.74 9.93
C LEU A 597 -26.91 10.70 8.72
N LYS A 598 -26.43 11.92 8.88
CA LYS A 598 -26.32 12.89 7.79
C LYS A 598 -24.84 13.17 7.53
N LYS A 599 -24.47 13.31 6.25
CA LYS A 599 -23.14 13.75 5.84
C LYS A 599 -22.82 15.11 6.50
N ASP A 600 -21.57 15.31 6.87
CA ASP A 600 -21.03 16.52 7.49
C ASP A 600 -21.59 16.84 8.90
N LYS A 601 -22.28 15.87 9.52
CA LYS A 601 -22.72 16.00 10.90
C LYS A 601 -21.67 15.50 11.87
N THR A 602 -21.36 16.30 12.91
CA THR A 602 -20.57 15.87 14.05
C THR A 602 -21.42 15.00 14.96
N ILE A 603 -20.88 13.86 15.37
CA ILE A 603 -21.52 12.91 16.27
C ILE A 603 -20.58 12.51 17.41
N ASN A 604 -21.15 12.29 18.60
CA ASN A 604 -20.50 11.53 19.65
C ASN A 604 -20.81 10.06 19.43
N PHE A 605 -19.82 9.19 19.39
CA PHE A 605 -20.03 7.77 19.16
C PHE A 605 -19.31 6.90 20.18
N ARG A 606 -19.84 5.69 20.37
CA ARG A 606 -19.19 4.60 21.08
C ARG A 606 -19.33 3.33 20.26
N GLY A 607 -18.23 2.66 20.03
CA GLY A 607 -18.18 1.45 19.24
C GLY A 607 -17.12 0.48 19.69
N LYS A 608 -17.14 -0.71 19.11
CA LYS A 608 -16.13 -1.76 19.30
C LYS A 608 -15.39 -1.97 17.99
N PHE A 609 -14.07 -2.12 18.04
CA PHE A 609 -13.30 -2.52 16.87
C PHE A 609 -13.61 -3.97 16.48
N THR A 610 -13.71 -4.22 15.19
CA THR A 610 -13.70 -5.56 14.61
C THR A 610 -12.26 -5.95 14.27
N ASP A 611 -12.05 -7.26 14.02
CA ASP A 611 -10.76 -7.78 13.57
C ASP A 611 -10.31 -7.16 12.24
N ASP A 612 -11.25 -6.75 11.38
CA ASP A 612 -11.02 -6.01 10.13
C ASP A 612 -10.77 -4.51 10.32
N ASN A 613 -10.54 -4.07 11.55
CA ASN A 613 -10.29 -2.66 11.87
C ASN A 613 -11.43 -1.68 11.57
N LYS A 614 -12.65 -2.17 11.50
CA LYS A 614 -13.87 -1.35 11.40
C LYS A 614 -14.45 -1.16 12.80
N ILE A 615 -15.16 -0.07 12.99
CA ILE A 615 -15.84 0.20 14.26
C ILE A 615 -17.29 -0.26 14.14
N ILE A 616 -17.73 -1.21 14.96
CA ILE A 616 -19.17 -1.45 15.14
C ILE A 616 -19.69 -0.40 16.11
N ILE A 617 -20.46 0.55 15.59
CA ILE A 617 -21.03 1.61 16.43
C ILE A 617 -22.23 1.04 17.20
N ASN A 618 -22.12 1.08 18.51
CA ASN A 618 -23.17 0.63 19.44
C ASN A 618 -24.07 1.78 19.88
N ASN A 619 -23.56 3.02 19.90
CA ASN A 619 -24.32 4.20 20.29
C ASN A 619 -23.83 5.46 19.54
N ILE A 620 -24.78 6.33 19.19
CA ILE A 620 -24.51 7.66 18.62
C ILE A 620 -25.29 8.66 19.45
N GLY A 621 -24.57 9.61 20.06
CA GLY A 621 -25.13 10.83 20.66
C GLY A 621 -25.13 11.98 19.66
N ALA A 622 -25.91 13.00 19.94
CA ALA A 622 -25.91 14.25 19.21
C ALA A 622 -24.82 15.19 19.71
#